data_74fe4d53d933746e53834699705b6814
#
_entry.id   74fe4d53d933746e53834699705b6814
#
_cell.length_a   1.000
_cell.length_b   1.000
_cell.length_c   1.000
_cell.angle_alpha   90.00
_cell.angle_beta   90.00
_cell.angle_gamma   90.00
#
_symmetry.space_group_name_H-M   'P 1'
#
loop_
_entity.id
_entity.type
_entity.pdbx_description
1 polymer ?
#
loop_
_entity_poly.entity_id
_entity_poly.type
_entity_poly.pdbx_seq_one_letter_code
_entity_poly.pdbx_strand_id
1 'polypeptide(L)'
;MAELSEQDKWEIRDFFAENKRQNGVCVRLEESFQAVVAEIWGQTKKFDQLQAENEELKQENERLKLKTGTDMTKPQPCTKYRDAERMAWIAKLIEETHEVVQEAQIVAQLEKADEEALSTVLLEARKRLAMELTDVKTLCESWLYAEGWDEEERGELQRLVNEKNKARGYF
;
A
#
# COMPACT_ATOMS: atom_id res chain seq x y z
N MET A 1 -8.76 -50.99 -65.58
CA MET A 1 -8.65 -50.29 -64.31
C MET A 1 -8.95 -51.30 -63.18
N ALA A 2 -8.01 -51.52 -62.30
CA ALA A 2 -8.26 -52.43 -61.18
C ALA A 2 -9.25 -51.78 -60.19
N GLU A 3 -10.32 -52.50 -59.82
CA GLU A 3 -11.23 -52.07 -58.79
C GLU A 3 -10.50 -52.11 -57.42
N LEU A 4 -10.67 -51.05 -56.62
CA LEU A 4 -10.15 -51.00 -55.25
C LEU A 4 -10.81 -52.10 -54.39
N SER A 5 -10.01 -52.78 -53.59
CA SER A 5 -10.53 -53.76 -52.66
C SER A 5 -11.43 -53.10 -51.58
N GLU A 6 -12.31 -53.87 -50.94
CA GLU A 6 -13.13 -53.34 -49.84
C GLU A 6 -12.27 -52.87 -48.66
N GLN A 7 -11.10 -53.44 -48.46
CA GLN A 7 -10.11 -53.02 -47.46
C GLN A 7 -9.56 -51.61 -47.79
N ASP A 8 -9.16 -51.38 -49.06
CA ASP A 8 -8.65 -50.07 -49.50
C ASP A 8 -9.71 -48.97 -49.37
N LYS A 9 -10.93 -49.27 -49.68
CA LYS A 9 -12.06 -48.34 -49.53
C LYS A 9 -12.34 -48.01 -48.04
N TRP A 10 -12.13 -48.97 -47.15
CA TRP A 10 -12.30 -48.76 -45.70
C TRP A 10 -11.18 -47.86 -45.17
N GLU A 11 -9.92 -48.14 -45.49
CA GLU A 11 -8.76 -47.35 -45.07
C GLU A 11 -8.82 -45.90 -45.56
N ILE A 12 -9.27 -45.67 -46.79
CA ILE A 12 -9.50 -44.32 -47.31
C ILE A 12 -10.60 -43.60 -46.51
N ARG A 13 -11.69 -44.26 -46.22
CA ARG A 13 -12.79 -43.66 -45.43
C ARG A 13 -12.36 -43.33 -44.00
N ASP A 14 -11.59 -44.21 -43.37
CA ASP A 14 -11.08 -43.99 -42.01
C ASP A 14 -10.09 -42.85 -41.96
N PHE A 15 -9.18 -42.76 -42.95
CA PHE A 15 -8.27 -41.64 -43.09
C PHE A 15 -8.99 -40.30 -43.23
N PHE A 16 -10.03 -40.20 -44.06
CA PHE A 16 -10.79 -38.97 -44.18
C PHE A 16 -11.61 -38.64 -42.94
N ALA A 17 -12.13 -39.62 -42.24
CA ALA A 17 -12.85 -39.44 -41.00
C ALA A 17 -11.94 -38.93 -39.89
N GLU A 18 -10.72 -39.47 -39.78
CA GLU A 18 -9.73 -39.04 -38.80
C GLU A 18 -9.20 -37.62 -39.10
N ASN A 19 -8.92 -37.33 -40.37
CA ASN A 19 -8.50 -36.00 -40.83
C ASN A 19 -9.60 -34.94 -40.53
N LYS A 20 -10.87 -35.29 -40.72
CA LYS A 20 -12.01 -34.44 -40.34
C LYS A 20 -12.11 -34.20 -38.83
N ARG A 21 -11.83 -35.24 -38.01
CA ARG A 21 -11.81 -35.11 -36.54
C ARG A 21 -10.67 -34.21 -36.09
N GLN A 22 -9.45 -34.42 -36.62
CA GLN A 22 -8.26 -33.59 -36.30
C GLN A 22 -8.47 -32.14 -36.67
N ASN A 23 -8.99 -31.86 -37.88
CA ASN A 23 -9.33 -30.51 -38.32
C ASN A 23 -10.40 -29.86 -37.39
N GLY A 24 -11.42 -30.62 -37.01
CA GLY A 24 -12.43 -30.12 -36.08
C GLY A 24 -11.89 -29.83 -34.67
N VAL A 25 -10.86 -30.56 -34.22
CA VAL A 25 -10.15 -30.27 -32.98
C VAL A 25 -9.32 -29.00 -33.10
N CYS A 26 -8.57 -28.83 -34.18
CA CYS A 26 -7.79 -27.64 -34.47
C CYS A 26 -8.65 -26.36 -34.51
N VAL A 27 -9.78 -26.41 -35.18
CA VAL A 27 -10.74 -25.27 -35.26
C VAL A 27 -11.26 -24.89 -33.90
N ARG A 28 -11.64 -25.89 -33.05
CA ARG A 28 -12.14 -25.62 -31.68
C ARG A 28 -11.06 -25.06 -30.77
N LEU A 29 -9.81 -25.50 -30.92
CA LEU A 29 -8.68 -24.93 -30.16
C LEU A 29 -8.42 -23.47 -30.55
N GLU A 30 -8.51 -23.17 -31.82
CA GLU A 30 -8.34 -21.80 -32.35
C GLU A 30 -9.46 -20.87 -31.82
N GLU A 31 -10.72 -21.31 -31.90
CA GLU A 31 -11.87 -20.58 -31.36
C GLU A 31 -11.73 -20.33 -29.85
N SER A 32 -11.30 -21.34 -29.09
CA SER A 32 -11.06 -21.22 -27.66
C SER A 32 -9.90 -20.24 -27.35
N PHE A 33 -8.83 -20.30 -28.14
CA PHE A 33 -7.70 -19.37 -28.00
C PHE A 33 -8.11 -17.93 -28.30
N GLN A 34 -8.88 -17.70 -29.36
CA GLN A 34 -9.39 -16.36 -29.71
C GLN A 34 -10.32 -15.81 -28.62
N ALA A 35 -11.16 -16.67 -28.01
CA ALA A 35 -12.01 -16.28 -26.89
C ALA A 35 -11.19 -15.83 -25.67
N VAL A 36 -10.15 -16.60 -25.30
CA VAL A 36 -9.26 -16.25 -24.18
C VAL A 36 -8.49 -14.94 -24.47
N VAL A 37 -7.99 -14.77 -25.70
CA VAL A 37 -7.31 -13.53 -26.11
C VAL A 37 -8.26 -12.34 -25.99
N ALA A 38 -9.50 -12.47 -26.46
CA ALA A 38 -10.49 -11.40 -26.38
C ALA A 38 -10.83 -11.03 -24.92
N GLU A 39 -10.91 -12.02 -24.03
CA GLU A 39 -11.11 -11.78 -22.61
C GLU A 39 -9.94 -11.05 -21.96
N ILE A 40 -8.70 -11.48 -22.24
CA ILE A 40 -7.48 -10.81 -21.76
C ILE A 40 -7.46 -9.36 -22.23
N TRP A 41 -7.74 -9.09 -23.49
CA TRP A 41 -7.80 -7.73 -24.03
C TRP A 41 -8.88 -6.88 -23.36
N GLY A 42 -10.04 -7.47 -23.07
CA GLY A 42 -11.11 -6.82 -22.32
C GLY A 42 -10.69 -6.43 -20.90
N GLN A 43 -10.01 -7.33 -20.20
CA GLN A 43 -9.47 -7.08 -18.86
C GLN A 43 -8.37 -6.02 -18.87
N THR A 44 -7.47 -6.04 -19.86
CA THR A 44 -6.41 -5.03 -20.00
C THR A 44 -7.01 -3.63 -20.21
N LYS A 45 -7.99 -3.49 -21.09
CA LYS A 45 -8.70 -2.21 -21.28
C LYS A 45 -9.36 -1.70 -20.01
N LYS A 46 -9.99 -2.59 -19.24
CA LYS A 46 -10.61 -2.24 -17.96
C LYS A 46 -9.57 -1.81 -16.94
N PHE A 47 -8.42 -2.45 -16.91
CA PHE A 47 -7.31 -2.08 -16.03
C PHE A 47 -6.78 -0.68 -16.38
N ASP A 48 -6.55 -0.39 -17.66
CA ASP A 48 -6.11 0.93 -18.11
C ASP A 48 -7.11 2.04 -17.76
N GLN A 49 -8.42 1.75 -17.90
CA GLN A 49 -9.48 2.68 -17.49
C GLN A 49 -9.46 2.94 -15.98
N LEU A 50 -9.33 1.89 -15.16
CA LEU A 50 -9.25 2.03 -13.70
C LEU A 50 -7.98 2.77 -13.25
N GLN A 51 -6.86 2.58 -13.95
CA GLN A 51 -5.65 3.37 -13.70
C GLN A 51 -5.87 4.86 -13.99
N ALA A 52 -6.48 5.19 -15.13
CA ALA A 52 -6.78 6.58 -15.48
C ALA A 52 -7.74 7.23 -14.48
N GLU A 53 -8.81 6.53 -14.10
CA GLU A 53 -9.76 7.01 -13.07
C GLU A 53 -9.09 7.21 -11.70
N ASN A 54 -8.21 6.32 -11.31
CA ASN A 54 -7.45 6.43 -10.06
C ASN A 54 -6.53 7.66 -10.06
N GLU A 55 -5.90 7.95 -11.19
CA GLU A 55 -5.05 9.14 -11.35
C GLU A 55 -5.88 10.44 -11.32
N GLU A 56 -7.05 10.47 -11.95
CA GLU A 56 -7.98 11.59 -11.89
C GLU A 56 -8.49 11.83 -10.45
N LEU A 57 -8.85 10.77 -9.73
CA LEU A 57 -9.27 10.84 -8.33
C LEU A 57 -8.15 11.34 -7.41
N LYS A 58 -6.90 10.92 -7.64
CA LYS A 58 -5.75 11.44 -6.90
C LYS A 58 -5.57 12.95 -7.12
N GLN A 59 -5.65 13.41 -8.37
CA GLN A 59 -5.54 14.84 -8.71
C GLN A 59 -6.69 15.66 -8.10
N GLU A 60 -7.92 15.15 -8.12
CA GLU A 60 -9.05 15.82 -7.50
C GLU A 60 -8.94 15.86 -5.97
N ASN A 61 -8.44 14.78 -5.33
CA ASN A 61 -8.15 14.76 -3.90
C ASN A 61 -7.10 15.80 -3.52
N GLU A 62 -6.02 15.92 -4.29
CA GLU A 62 -5.01 16.96 -4.08
C GLU A 62 -5.61 18.38 -4.24
N ARG A 63 -6.46 18.57 -5.25
CA ARG A 63 -7.16 19.82 -5.47
C ARG A 63 -8.12 20.18 -4.33
N LEU A 64 -8.82 19.19 -3.78
CA LEU A 64 -9.72 19.36 -2.64
C LEU A 64 -8.93 19.66 -1.35
N LYS A 65 -7.81 18.98 -1.10
CA LYS A 65 -6.90 19.28 0.02
C LYS A 65 -6.40 20.72 -0.03
N LEU A 66 -6.05 21.23 -1.21
CA LEU A 66 -5.64 22.61 -1.41
C LEU A 66 -6.78 23.63 -1.14
N LYS A 67 -8.04 23.26 -1.43
CA LYS A 67 -9.20 24.13 -1.21
C LYS A 67 -9.69 24.14 0.24
N THR A 68 -9.60 23.00 0.93
CA THR A 68 -10.08 22.86 2.32
C THR A 68 -9.08 23.37 3.35
N GLY A 69 -7.86 23.71 2.94
CA GLY A 69 -6.74 24.03 3.82
C GLY A 69 -6.14 22.76 4.46
N THR A 70 -4.89 22.87 4.87
CA THR A 70 -4.21 21.79 5.60
C THR A 70 -4.79 21.70 7.00
N ASP A 71 -5.29 20.53 7.38
CA ASP A 71 -5.72 20.26 8.77
C ASP A 71 -4.51 20.18 9.69
N MET A 72 -4.18 21.30 10.32
CA MET A 72 -3.03 21.43 11.22
C MET A 72 -3.18 20.64 12.54
N THR A 73 -4.33 20.00 12.78
CA THR A 73 -4.52 19.12 13.95
C THR A 73 -4.05 17.69 13.68
N LYS A 74 -3.70 17.36 12.45
CA LYS A 74 -3.17 16.05 12.03
C LYS A 74 -1.69 16.14 11.68
N PRO A 75 -0.93 15.03 11.82
CA PRO A 75 0.45 14.98 11.32
C PRO A 75 0.49 15.36 9.84
N GLN A 76 1.37 16.31 9.51
CA GLN A 76 1.61 16.71 8.13
C GLN A 76 2.92 16.07 7.64
N PRO A 77 2.89 15.17 6.63
CA PRO A 77 4.10 14.55 6.13
C PRO A 77 5.08 15.58 5.61
N CYS A 78 6.34 15.45 6.00
CA CYS A 78 7.40 16.32 5.53
C CYS A 78 7.77 15.99 4.07
N THR A 79 7.30 16.81 3.13
CA THR A 79 7.56 16.63 1.70
C THR A 79 8.98 17.03 1.30
N LYS A 80 9.63 17.90 2.07
CA LYS A 80 11.00 18.40 1.80
C LYS A 80 12.04 17.27 1.79
N TYR A 81 11.86 16.26 2.62
CA TYR A 81 12.81 15.15 2.78
C TYR A 81 12.31 13.84 2.18
N ARG A 82 11.32 13.91 1.28
CA ARG A 82 10.72 12.72 0.65
C ARG A 82 11.75 11.79 0.01
N ASP A 83 12.76 12.38 -0.64
CA ASP A 83 13.80 11.62 -1.35
C ASP A 83 15.06 11.39 -0.49
N ALA A 84 14.97 11.58 0.82
CA ALA A 84 16.09 11.35 1.72
C ALA A 84 16.39 9.85 1.84
N GLU A 85 17.68 9.52 1.93
CA GLU A 85 18.10 8.14 2.16
C GLU A 85 17.61 7.61 3.51
N ARG A 86 17.36 6.30 3.61
CA ARG A 86 16.89 5.65 4.85
C ARG A 86 17.74 5.95 6.07
N MET A 87 19.06 6.07 5.88
CA MET A 87 19.97 6.41 6.98
C MET A 87 19.75 7.83 7.52
N ALA A 88 19.31 8.78 6.69
CA ALA A 88 18.94 10.13 7.15
C ALA A 88 17.67 10.10 8.01
N TRP A 89 16.68 9.28 7.64
CA TRP A 89 15.48 9.06 8.46
C TRP A 89 15.81 8.40 9.80
N ILE A 90 16.71 7.41 9.82
CA ILE A 90 17.18 6.77 11.07
C ILE A 90 17.90 7.78 11.94
N ALA A 91 18.80 8.58 11.38
CA ALA A 91 19.52 9.61 12.13
C ALA A 91 18.56 10.62 12.77
N LYS A 92 17.55 11.08 12.01
CA LYS A 92 16.53 12.00 12.52
C LYS A 92 15.65 11.35 13.61
N LEU A 93 15.29 10.07 13.46
CA LEU A 93 14.53 9.35 14.49
C LEU A 93 15.31 9.22 15.80
N ILE A 94 16.61 8.99 15.73
CA ILE A 94 17.49 8.95 16.91
C ILE A 94 17.56 10.33 17.58
N GLU A 95 17.65 11.41 16.81
CA GLU A 95 17.65 12.78 17.30
C GLU A 95 16.35 13.09 18.06
N GLU A 96 15.18 12.91 17.43
CA GLU A 96 13.87 13.17 18.06
C GLU A 96 13.63 12.29 19.32
N THR A 97 14.02 11.01 19.26
CA THR A 97 13.91 10.15 20.45
C THR A 97 14.85 10.58 21.57
N HIS A 98 16.00 11.17 21.28
CA HIS A 98 16.89 11.73 22.28
C HIS A 98 16.27 12.95 22.98
N GLU A 99 15.59 13.83 22.23
CA GLU A 99 14.87 15.00 22.76
C GLU A 99 13.72 14.55 23.69
N VAL A 100 12.97 13.50 23.30
CA VAL A 100 11.98 12.86 24.18
C VAL A 100 12.61 12.40 25.51
N VAL A 101 13.79 11.74 25.45
CA VAL A 101 14.47 11.25 26.67
C VAL A 101 14.90 12.42 27.56
N GLN A 102 15.40 13.52 26.99
CA GLN A 102 15.79 14.71 27.74
C GLN A 102 14.59 15.33 28.47
N GLU A 103 13.48 15.59 27.78
CA GLU A 103 12.29 16.16 28.41
C GLU A 103 11.65 15.22 29.42
N ALA A 104 11.65 13.90 29.17
CA ALA A 104 11.18 12.91 30.13
C ALA A 104 12.01 12.89 31.43
N GLN A 105 13.34 13.08 31.33
CA GLN A 105 14.21 13.20 32.50
C GLN A 105 13.91 14.46 33.30
N ILE A 106 13.64 15.60 32.63
CA ILE A 106 13.24 16.85 33.33
C ILE A 106 11.92 16.65 34.06
N VAL A 107 10.91 16.06 33.39
CA VAL A 107 9.62 15.76 34.05
C VAL A 107 9.82 14.88 35.25
N ALA A 108 10.59 13.77 35.14
CA ALA A 108 10.86 12.85 36.23
C ALA A 108 11.64 13.50 37.42
N GLN A 109 12.47 14.50 37.16
CA GLN A 109 13.15 15.27 38.20
C GLN A 109 12.18 16.21 38.92
N LEU A 110 11.33 16.93 38.18
CA LEU A 110 10.35 17.85 38.75
C LEU A 110 9.27 17.11 39.56
N GLU A 111 8.86 15.92 39.12
CA GLU A 111 7.89 15.07 39.86
C GLU A 111 8.43 14.58 41.22
N LYS A 112 9.75 14.50 41.39
CA LYS A 112 10.39 14.13 42.66
C LYS A 112 10.58 15.29 43.61
N ALA A 113 10.47 16.54 43.14
CA ALA A 113 10.80 17.71 43.91
C ALA A 113 9.69 18.15 44.90
N ASP A 114 8.50 17.57 44.87
CA ASP A 114 7.37 17.67 45.82
C ASP A 114 7.04 19.09 46.35
N GLU A 115 7.24 20.12 45.52
CA GLU A 115 6.92 21.51 45.89
C GLU A 115 5.67 21.98 45.13
N GLU A 116 4.65 22.49 45.83
CA GLU A 116 3.41 23.04 45.24
C GLU A 116 3.68 24.20 44.28
N ALA A 117 4.77 24.96 44.54
CA ALA A 117 5.25 26.03 43.63
C ALA A 117 5.75 25.54 42.25
N LEU A 118 6.06 24.27 42.11
CA LEU A 118 6.55 23.69 40.86
C LEU A 118 5.43 23.19 39.92
N SER A 119 4.15 23.29 40.32
CA SER A 119 3.03 22.77 39.53
C SER A 119 2.95 23.36 38.10
N THR A 120 3.21 24.67 37.95
CA THR A 120 3.22 25.35 36.65
C THR A 120 4.43 24.92 35.80
N VAL A 121 5.60 24.81 36.43
CA VAL A 121 6.85 24.38 35.78
C VAL A 121 6.73 22.93 35.31
N LEU A 122 6.16 22.06 36.12
CA LEU A 122 5.89 20.67 35.78
C LEU A 122 4.89 20.56 34.62
N LEU A 123 3.83 21.38 34.62
CA LEU A 123 2.87 21.40 33.51
C LEU A 123 3.52 21.79 32.19
N GLU A 124 4.38 22.83 32.21
CA GLU A 124 5.12 23.25 30.98
C GLU A 124 6.14 22.20 30.53
N ALA A 125 6.83 21.51 31.44
CA ALA A 125 7.71 20.41 31.13
C ALA A 125 6.95 19.23 30.49
N ARG A 126 5.79 18.87 31.03
CA ARG A 126 4.91 17.84 30.44
C ARG A 126 4.40 18.22 29.04
N LYS A 127 4.12 19.51 28.81
CA LYS A 127 3.76 19.98 27.46
C LYS A 127 4.92 19.84 26.48
N ARG A 128 6.15 20.21 26.85
CA ARG A 128 7.33 20.02 26.00
C ARG A 128 7.52 18.53 25.68
N LEU A 129 7.49 17.65 26.68
CA LEU A 129 7.55 16.21 26.43
C LEU A 129 6.46 15.72 25.46
N ALA A 130 5.24 16.23 25.59
CA ALA A 130 4.16 15.88 24.66
C ALA A 130 4.41 16.40 23.24
N MET A 131 5.08 17.54 23.09
CA MET A 131 5.50 18.05 21.77
C MET A 131 6.55 17.15 21.12
N GLU A 132 7.61 16.77 21.85
CA GLU A 132 8.64 15.86 21.33
C GLU A 132 8.06 14.48 20.94
N LEU A 133 7.15 13.92 21.73
CA LEU A 133 6.42 12.70 21.37
C LEU A 133 5.59 12.88 20.09
N THR A 134 5.04 14.06 19.87
CA THR A 134 4.29 14.40 18.66
C THR A 134 5.22 14.55 17.44
N ASP A 135 6.43 15.08 17.65
CA ASP A 135 7.43 15.19 16.59
C ASP A 135 7.92 13.80 16.15
N VAL A 136 8.20 12.88 17.07
CA VAL A 136 8.49 11.47 16.73
C VAL A 136 7.35 10.84 15.93
N LYS A 137 6.10 11.05 16.33
CA LYS A 137 4.93 10.56 15.60
C LYS A 137 4.88 11.14 14.18
N THR A 138 5.07 12.45 14.03
CA THR A 138 5.04 13.15 12.73
C THR A 138 6.19 12.70 11.84
N LEU A 139 7.36 12.44 12.41
CA LEU A 139 8.51 11.88 11.70
C LEU A 139 8.21 10.48 11.15
N CYS A 140 7.63 9.59 11.98
CA CYS A 140 7.24 8.25 11.55
C CYS A 140 6.21 8.29 10.40
N GLU A 141 5.20 9.16 10.48
CA GLU A 141 4.23 9.37 9.41
C GLU A 141 4.88 9.91 8.13
N SER A 142 5.83 10.83 8.28
CA SER A 142 6.58 11.39 7.15
C SER A 142 7.44 10.35 6.46
N TRP A 143 8.07 9.46 7.22
CA TRP A 143 8.89 8.39 6.67
C TRP A 143 8.03 7.34 5.95
N LEU A 144 6.91 6.92 6.53
CA LEU A 144 5.96 6.03 5.85
C LEU A 144 5.47 6.63 4.53
N TYR A 145 5.15 7.93 4.53
CA TYR A 145 4.78 8.66 3.30
C TYR A 145 5.93 8.66 2.26
N ALA A 146 7.17 8.87 2.68
CA ALA A 146 8.35 8.85 1.81
C ALA A 146 8.62 7.45 1.21
N GLU A 147 8.32 6.37 1.95
CA GLU A 147 8.39 4.98 1.46
C GLU A 147 7.22 4.62 0.51
N GLY A 148 6.28 5.54 0.28
CA GLY A 148 5.21 5.38 -0.68
C GLY A 148 3.89 4.87 -0.12
N TRP A 149 3.78 4.66 1.21
CA TRP A 149 2.54 4.23 1.86
C TRP A 149 1.50 5.36 1.85
N ASP A 150 0.37 5.14 1.22
CA ASP A 150 -0.73 6.12 1.24
C ASP A 150 -1.51 6.11 2.57
N GLU A 151 -2.52 6.96 2.71
CA GLU A 151 -3.28 7.11 3.96
C GLU A 151 -4.09 5.84 4.29
N GLU A 152 -4.64 5.16 3.29
CA GLU A 152 -5.42 3.93 3.47
C GLU A 152 -4.52 2.77 3.89
N GLU A 153 -3.39 2.60 3.22
CA GLU A 153 -2.38 1.58 3.55
C GLU A 153 -1.81 1.76 4.96
N ARG A 154 -1.52 3.02 5.36
CA ARG A 154 -1.08 3.31 6.74
C ARG A 154 -2.17 2.99 7.77
N GLY A 155 -3.44 3.24 7.43
CA GLY A 155 -4.58 2.84 8.25
C GLY A 155 -4.64 1.33 8.47
N GLU A 156 -4.41 0.54 7.42
CA GLU A 156 -4.36 -0.92 7.50
C GLU A 156 -3.18 -1.42 8.34
N LEU A 157 -1.99 -0.84 8.16
CA LEU A 157 -0.82 -1.15 8.99
C LEU A 157 -1.10 -0.87 10.48
N GLN A 158 -1.76 0.26 10.79
CA GLN A 158 -2.15 0.59 12.16
C GLN A 158 -3.15 -0.43 12.73
N ARG A 159 -4.12 -0.89 11.93
CA ARG A 159 -5.06 -1.95 12.31
C ARG A 159 -4.32 -3.24 12.69
N LEU A 160 -3.38 -3.69 11.86
CA LEU A 160 -2.56 -4.88 12.12
C LEU A 160 -1.72 -4.75 13.41
N VAL A 161 -1.14 -3.58 13.66
CA VAL A 161 -0.40 -3.30 14.89
C VAL A 161 -1.33 -3.35 16.11
N ASN A 162 -2.53 -2.79 16.00
CA ASN A 162 -3.51 -2.81 17.06
C ASN A 162 -3.98 -4.23 17.39
N GLU A 163 -4.25 -5.07 16.40
CA GLU A 163 -4.61 -6.47 16.59
C GLU A 163 -3.49 -7.26 17.30
N LYS A 164 -2.26 -7.06 16.87
CA LYS A 164 -1.08 -7.64 17.54
C LYS A 164 -0.97 -7.21 18.98
N ASN A 165 -1.20 -5.93 19.29
CA ASN A 165 -1.11 -5.38 20.64
C ASN A 165 -2.26 -5.89 21.51
N LYS A 166 -3.47 -5.98 20.96
CA LYS A 166 -4.62 -6.61 21.63
C LYS A 166 -4.33 -8.07 22.00
N ALA A 167 -3.77 -8.85 21.06
CA ALA A 167 -3.38 -10.24 21.32
C ALA A 167 -2.31 -10.40 22.42
N ARG A 168 -1.49 -9.35 22.63
CA ARG A 168 -0.49 -9.28 23.72
C ARG A 168 -1.07 -8.73 25.05
N GLY A 169 -2.36 -8.37 25.08
CA GLY A 169 -3.02 -7.86 26.27
C GLY A 169 -2.66 -6.41 26.64
N TYR A 170 -2.28 -5.59 25.68
CA TYR A 170 -1.98 -4.18 25.94
C TYR A 170 -3.25 -3.33 26.07
N PHE A 171 -4.38 -3.76 25.52
CA PHE A 171 -5.73 -3.20 25.67
C PHE A 171 -6.81 -4.20 25.29
#